data_81ba22f82bb2a249f1d98282a362e433
#
_entry.id   81ba22f82bb2a249f1d98282a362e433
#
_cell.length_a   1.000
_cell.length_b   1.000
_cell.length_c   1.000
_cell.angle_alpha   90.00
_cell.angle_beta   90.00
_cell.angle_gamma   90.00
#
_symmetry.space_group_name_H-M   'P 1'
#
loop_
_entity.id
_entity.type
_entity.pdbx_description
1 polymer ?
#
loop_
_entity_poly.entity_id
_entity_poly.type
_entity_poly.pdbx_seq_one_letter_code
_entity_poly.pdbx_strand_id
1 'polypeptide(L)'
;WAKKGTKWIDISIVSQTLTLWEGDRPVYVTLVSSGKDGLGEPGKTLSTPRGTFRVYQKHITTTMDSEVADHEFELRDVPWVMYFKGGYALHGAYWHDDFGKVRSHGCVNLAPIDARFVFFWASPDVPLHWHAAYASDATEQGTIVYIHP
;
A
#
# COMPACT_ATOMS: atom_id res chain seq x y z
N TRP A 1 -10.65 -15.46 2.60
CA TRP A 1 -10.02 -15.05 1.33
C TRP A 1 -8.82 -15.91 0.97
N ALA A 2 -8.31 -16.68 1.87
CA ALA A 2 -7.19 -17.59 1.60
C ALA A 2 -7.59 -18.82 0.74
N LYS A 3 -8.61 -18.69 -0.10
CA LYS A 3 -8.98 -19.75 -1.04
C LYS A 3 -7.89 -19.92 -2.10
N LYS A 4 -7.70 -21.17 -2.56
CA LYS A 4 -6.72 -21.50 -3.60
C LYS A 4 -6.83 -20.52 -4.79
N GLY A 5 -5.71 -19.90 -5.15
CA GLY A 5 -5.63 -18.97 -6.28
C GLY A 5 -6.04 -17.52 -5.97
N THR A 6 -6.59 -17.22 -4.80
CA THR A 6 -6.90 -15.83 -4.43
C THR A 6 -5.62 -15.07 -4.11
N LYS A 7 -5.40 -13.96 -4.80
CA LYS A 7 -4.28 -13.03 -4.50
C LYS A 7 -4.65 -12.14 -3.33
N TRP A 8 -3.74 -12.01 -2.37
CA TRP A 8 -3.92 -11.06 -1.27
C TRP A 8 -2.56 -10.60 -0.73
N ILE A 9 -2.57 -9.41 -0.15
CA ILE A 9 -1.41 -8.74 0.43
C ILE A 9 -1.54 -8.79 1.94
N ASP A 10 -0.50 -9.27 2.61
CA ASP A 10 -0.39 -9.35 4.06
C ASP A 10 0.65 -8.36 4.55
N ILE A 11 0.28 -7.50 5.51
CA ILE A 11 1.18 -6.49 6.07
C ILE A 11 1.16 -6.58 7.59
N SER A 12 2.32 -6.87 8.17
CA SER A 12 2.52 -6.83 9.62
C SER A 12 3.18 -5.50 10.03
N ILE A 13 2.49 -4.76 10.88
CA ILE A 13 3.01 -3.49 11.45
C ILE A 13 4.17 -3.76 12.42
N VAL A 14 4.11 -4.84 13.19
CA VAL A 14 5.16 -5.17 14.17
C VAL A 14 6.45 -5.59 13.48
N SER A 15 6.37 -6.46 12.47
CA SER A 15 7.56 -6.92 11.75
C SER A 15 7.99 -6.00 10.61
N GLN A 16 7.16 -5.03 10.21
CA GLN A 16 7.40 -4.13 9.09
C GLN A 16 7.68 -4.91 7.80
N THR A 17 6.84 -5.91 7.53
CA THR A 17 6.93 -6.77 6.35
C THR A 17 5.64 -6.76 5.54
N LEU A 18 5.80 -6.94 4.24
CA LEU A 18 4.72 -7.22 3.30
C LEU A 18 4.98 -8.57 2.65
N THR A 19 3.95 -9.41 2.62
CA THR A 19 3.97 -10.69 1.93
C THR A 19 2.85 -10.75 0.90
N LEU A 20 3.17 -11.17 -0.31
CA LEU A 20 2.17 -11.47 -1.34
C LEU A 20 1.83 -12.95 -1.28
N TRP A 21 0.54 -13.26 -1.30
CA TRP A 21 0.03 -14.61 -1.22
C TRP A 21 -0.87 -14.96 -2.41
N GLU A 22 -0.75 -16.19 -2.87
CA GLU A 22 -1.71 -16.84 -3.76
C GLU A 22 -2.35 -18.00 -2.99
N GLY A 23 -3.54 -17.75 -2.43
CA GLY A 23 -4.15 -18.67 -1.47
C GLY A 23 -3.32 -18.77 -0.19
N ASP A 24 -2.78 -19.95 0.08
CA ASP A 24 -1.90 -20.27 1.23
C ASP A 24 -0.40 -20.31 0.87
N ARG A 25 -0.06 -19.97 -0.36
CA ARG A 25 1.31 -19.98 -0.87
C ARG A 25 1.89 -18.57 -0.91
N PRO A 26 2.96 -18.28 -0.14
CA PRO A 26 3.65 -17.00 -0.26
C PRO A 26 4.45 -16.97 -1.56
N VAL A 27 4.37 -15.85 -2.29
CA VAL A 27 5.06 -15.68 -3.58
C VAL A 27 6.10 -14.57 -3.58
N TYR A 28 6.02 -13.66 -2.62
CA TYR A 28 6.97 -12.54 -2.50
C TYR A 28 6.96 -11.97 -1.08
N VAL A 29 8.13 -11.59 -0.56
CA VAL A 29 8.26 -10.95 0.76
C VAL A 29 9.22 -9.77 0.65
N THR A 30 8.87 -8.65 1.27
CA THR A 30 9.76 -7.50 1.36
C THR A 30 9.54 -6.71 2.65
N LEU A 31 10.48 -5.83 2.98
CA LEU A 31 10.37 -4.89 4.09
C LEU A 31 9.56 -3.67 3.67
N VAL A 32 8.84 -3.10 4.63
CA VAL A 32 8.07 -1.88 4.43
C VAL A 32 8.37 -0.87 5.53
N SER A 33 7.90 0.36 5.36
CA SER A 33 7.84 1.37 6.40
C SER A 33 6.41 1.88 6.52
N SER A 34 5.73 1.49 7.58
CA SER A 34 4.37 1.93 7.90
C SER A 34 4.36 3.27 8.65
N GLY A 35 3.19 3.73 9.05
CA GLY A 35 3.01 4.97 9.80
C GLY A 35 3.85 5.04 11.07
N LYS A 36 4.51 6.18 11.29
CA LYS A 36 5.53 6.36 12.34
C LYS A 36 5.04 6.13 13.77
N ASP A 37 3.74 6.24 14.01
CA ASP A 37 3.15 5.99 15.33
C ASP A 37 2.75 4.51 15.55
N GLY A 38 3.18 3.61 14.65
CA GLY A 38 3.06 2.16 14.80
C GLY A 38 1.63 1.69 15.03
N LEU A 39 1.37 1.12 16.20
CA LEU A 39 0.05 0.59 16.57
C LEU A 39 -0.91 1.63 17.18
N GLY A 40 -0.64 2.90 16.99
CA GLY A 40 -1.54 3.99 17.42
C GLY A 40 -2.92 3.94 16.77
N GLU A 41 -3.81 4.81 17.20
CA GLU A 41 -5.16 4.90 16.65
C GLU A 41 -5.16 5.67 15.32
N PRO A 42 -5.52 5.02 14.19
CA PRO A 42 -5.60 5.69 12.90
C PRO A 42 -6.57 6.87 12.93
N GLY A 43 -6.22 7.96 12.25
CA GLY A 43 -7.01 9.19 12.24
C GLY A 43 -6.75 10.13 13.41
N LYS A 44 -6.20 9.63 14.53
CA LYS A 44 -5.73 10.44 15.66
C LYS A 44 -4.21 10.48 15.74
N THR A 45 -3.56 9.53 15.12
CA THR A 45 -2.08 9.41 15.06
C THR A 45 -1.66 9.17 13.61
N LEU A 46 -0.36 9.15 13.36
CA LEU A 46 0.21 8.84 12.05
C LEU A 46 0.40 7.33 11.83
N SER A 47 -0.50 6.52 12.39
CA SER A 47 -0.48 5.06 12.25
C SER A 47 -1.20 4.61 10.99
N THR A 48 -0.71 3.53 10.40
CA THR A 48 -1.40 2.85 9.29
C THR A 48 -2.67 2.15 9.81
N PRO A 49 -3.82 2.31 9.15
CA PRO A 49 -5.04 1.63 9.56
C PRO A 49 -4.89 0.12 9.44
N ARG A 50 -5.39 -0.61 10.45
CA ARG A 50 -5.42 -2.07 10.48
C ARG A 50 -6.80 -2.58 10.08
N GLY A 51 -6.85 -3.73 9.45
CA GLY A 51 -8.08 -4.37 8.99
C GLY A 51 -7.93 -5.01 7.62
N THR A 52 -9.05 -5.34 7.03
CA THR A 52 -9.11 -5.92 5.68
C THR A 52 -9.69 -4.88 4.72
N PHE A 53 -8.92 -4.57 3.70
CA PHE A 53 -9.24 -3.57 2.69
C PHE A 53 -9.10 -4.18 1.29
N ARG A 54 -9.36 -3.37 0.26
CA ARG A 54 -9.05 -3.69 -1.13
C ARG A 54 -8.36 -2.51 -1.80
N VAL A 55 -7.45 -2.80 -2.71
CA VAL A 55 -6.93 -1.77 -3.62
C VAL A 55 -8.07 -1.27 -4.48
N TYR A 56 -8.45 0.00 -4.35
CA TYR A 56 -9.57 0.56 -5.11
C TYR A 56 -9.12 1.48 -6.25
N GLN A 57 -7.88 1.95 -6.20
CA GLN A 57 -7.36 2.90 -7.18
C GLN A 57 -5.85 2.75 -7.27
N LYS A 58 -5.31 2.75 -8.50
CA LYS A 58 -3.88 2.68 -8.77
C LYS A 58 -3.45 3.82 -9.68
N HIS A 59 -2.28 4.39 -9.38
CA HIS A 59 -1.61 5.39 -10.20
C HIS A 59 -0.15 5.01 -10.41
N ILE A 60 0.34 5.14 -11.65
CA ILE A 60 1.78 4.96 -11.94
C ILE A 60 2.60 5.96 -11.15
N THR A 61 2.18 7.22 -11.15
CA THR A 61 2.71 8.28 -10.27
C THR A 61 1.59 9.21 -9.83
N THR A 62 1.75 9.82 -8.68
CA THR A 62 0.86 10.90 -8.22
C THR A 62 1.56 11.80 -7.21
N THR A 63 1.08 13.02 -7.06
CA THR A 63 1.46 13.89 -5.95
C THR A 63 0.61 13.51 -4.73
N MET A 64 1.26 13.30 -3.61
CA MET A 64 0.61 13.03 -2.33
C MET A 64 0.85 14.20 -1.39
N ASP A 65 -0.20 14.76 -0.84
CA ASP A 65 -0.15 15.86 0.11
C ASP A 65 -1.04 15.61 1.32
N SER A 66 -0.82 16.38 2.36
CA SER A 66 -1.69 16.46 3.52
C SER A 66 -1.83 17.92 3.92
N GLU A 67 -3.05 18.39 4.00
CA GLU A 67 -3.40 19.74 4.47
C GLU A 67 -3.74 19.78 5.96
N VAL A 68 -3.46 18.71 6.70
CA VAL A 68 -3.66 18.68 8.16
C VAL A 68 -2.62 19.59 8.82
N ALA A 69 -3.08 20.64 9.51
CA ALA A 69 -2.30 21.80 9.96
C ALA A 69 -0.97 21.49 10.68
N ASP A 70 -0.90 20.38 11.43
CA ASP A 70 0.31 19.99 12.16
C ASP A 70 1.19 18.97 11.42
N HIS A 71 0.75 18.53 10.24
CA HIS A 71 1.39 17.45 9.46
C HIS A 71 1.33 17.72 7.94
N GLU A 72 1.45 18.99 7.55
CA GLU A 72 1.51 19.37 6.14
C GLU A 72 2.73 18.77 5.47
N PHE A 73 2.51 18.10 4.33
CA PHE A 73 3.58 17.64 3.46
C PHE A 73 3.09 17.56 2.02
N GLU A 74 4.02 17.68 1.09
CA GLU A 74 3.81 17.42 -0.33
C GLU A 74 4.93 16.53 -0.83
N LEU A 75 4.56 15.37 -1.40
CA LEU A 75 5.46 14.44 -2.06
C LEU A 75 5.07 14.36 -3.53
N ARG A 76 5.96 14.82 -4.41
CA ARG A 76 5.74 14.82 -5.87
C ARG A 76 6.23 13.52 -6.50
N ASP A 77 5.55 13.17 -7.59
CA ASP A 77 5.92 12.02 -8.41
C ASP A 77 6.13 10.73 -7.62
N VAL A 78 5.25 10.50 -6.62
CA VAL A 78 5.27 9.26 -5.85
C VAL A 78 4.92 8.10 -6.78
N PRO A 79 5.80 7.09 -6.91
CA PRO A 79 5.60 6.02 -7.89
C PRO A 79 4.79 4.86 -7.32
N TRP A 80 4.10 4.17 -8.22
CA TRP A 80 3.45 2.87 -7.97
C TRP A 80 2.46 2.91 -6.80
N VAL A 81 1.51 3.85 -6.87
CA VAL A 81 0.56 4.13 -5.80
C VAL A 81 -0.66 3.23 -5.91
N MET A 82 -0.99 2.56 -4.81
CA MET A 82 -2.15 1.67 -4.67
C MET A 82 -2.94 2.09 -3.42
N TYR A 83 -4.00 2.86 -3.63
CA TYR A 83 -4.89 3.30 -2.55
C TYR A 83 -5.77 2.14 -2.06
N PHE A 84 -5.87 1.98 -0.74
CA PHE A 84 -6.71 0.93 -0.13
C PHE A 84 -7.75 1.46 0.86
N LYS A 85 -7.59 2.69 1.38
CA LYS A 85 -8.55 3.33 2.28
C LYS A 85 -8.37 4.85 2.25
N GLY A 86 -9.36 5.59 1.71
CA GLY A 86 -9.24 7.06 1.63
C GLY A 86 -7.93 7.47 0.99
N GLY A 87 -7.14 8.31 1.66
CA GLY A 87 -5.81 8.71 1.22
C GLY A 87 -4.67 7.75 1.60
N TYR A 88 -4.95 6.63 2.25
CA TYR A 88 -3.94 5.64 2.62
C TYR A 88 -3.62 4.73 1.45
N ALA A 89 -2.34 4.56 1.16
CA ALA A 89 -1.84 3.78 0.03
C ALA A 89 -0.59 2.96 0.37
N LEU A 90 -0.37 1.92 -0.44
CA LEU A 90 0.95 1.32 -0.65
C LEU A 90 1.60 2.10 -1.78
N HIS A 91 2.88 2.46 -1.66
CA HIS A 91 3.58 3.17 -2.73
C HIS A 91 5.10 3.07 -2.61
N GLY A 92 5.81 3.36 -3.69
CA GLY A 92 7.26 3.49 -3.67
C GLY A 92 7.68 4.76 -2.94
N ALA A 93 8.77 4.67 -2.16
CA ALA A 93 9.39 5.80 -1.49
C ALA A 93 10.84 5.93 -1.96
N TYR A 94 11.13 6.95 -2.76
CA TYR A 94 12.48 7.22 -3.28
C TYR A 94 13.32 8.10 -2.35
N TRP A 95 12.70 8.71 -1.32
CA TRP A 95 13.33 9.70 -0.42
C TRP A 95 13.96 9.11 0.84
N HIS A 96 13.89 7.80 1.04
CA HIS A 96 14.56 7.12 2.15
C HIS A 96 14.82 5.64 1.82
N ASP A 97 15.67 5.02 2.64
CA ASP A 97 16.02 3.60 2.57
C ASP A 97 15.86 2.87 3.92
N ASP A 98 15.06 3.43 4.83
CA ASP A 98 14.85 2.90 6.20
C ASP A 98 13.79 1.78 6.27
N PHE A 99 13.62 0.99 5.22
CA PHE A 99 12.63 -0.09 5.20
C PHE A 99 12.88 -1.13 6.30
N GLY A 100 11.80 -1.57 6.94
CA GLY A 100 11.85 -2.38 8.15
C GLY A 100 11.60 -1.58 9.43
N LYS A 101 11.42 -0.26 9.32
CA LYS A 101 11.13 0.66 10.43
C LYS A 101 9.94 1.54 10.09
N VAL A 102 9.15 1.90 11.11
CA VAL A 102 8.04 2.87 10.97
C VAL A 102 8.59 4.23 10.55
N ARG A 103 7.94 4.90 9.59
CA ARG A 103 8.44 6.17 9.06
C ARG A 103 7.40 7.11 8.47
N SER A 104 6.33 6.61 7.87
CA SER A 104 5.39 7.39 7.07
C SER A 104 4.37 8.17 7.92
N HIS A 105 3.51 8.93 7.24
CA HIS A 105 2.34 9.59 7.85
C HIS A 105 1.08 8.70 7.83
N GLY A 106 1.23 7.39 7.59
CA GLY A 106 0.14 6.42 7.58
C GLY A 106 0.14 5.50 6.36
N CYS A 107 0.68 5.93 5.24
CA CYS A 107 0.89 5.07 4.08
C CYS A 107 1.92 3.97 4.36
N VAL A 108 1.93 2.94 3.55
CA VAL A 108 2.92 1.87 3.60
C VAL A 108 3.95 2.11 2.49
N ASN A 109 5.14 2.51 2.90
CA ASN A 109 6.26 2.79 2.01
C ASN A 109 7.00 1.51 1.65
N LEU A 110 7.28 1.32 0.36
CA LEU A 110 8.10 0.24 -0.17
C LEU A 110 9.31 0.82 -0.92
N ALA A 111 10.39 0.05 -1.03
CA ALA A 111 11.44 0.35 -2.00
C ALA A 111 10.80 0.43 -3.41
N PRO A 112 11.20 1.38 -4.26
CA PRO A 112 10.55 1.57 -5.56
C PRO A 112 10.48 0.31 -6.43
N ILE A 113 11.51 -0.54 -6.41
CA ILE A 113 11.52 -1.80 -7.14
C ILE A 113 10.49 -2.79 -6.62
N ASP A 114 10.30 -2.87 -5.30
CA ASP A 114 9.30 -3.74 -4.67
C ASP A 114 7.89 -3.19 -4.92
N ALA A 115 7.71 -1.89 -4.80
CA ALA A 115 6.43 -1.23 -5.09
C ALA A 115 5.99 -1.48 -6.53
N ARG A 116 6.92 -1.42 -7.48
CA ARG A 116 6.67 -1.72 -8.89
C ARG A 116 6.22 -3.17 -9.07
N PHE A 117 6.88 -4.12 -8.43
CA PHE A 117 6.50 -5.53 -8.50
C PHE A 117 5.09 -5.75 -7.94
N VAL A 118 4.80 -5.24 -6.76
CA VAL A 118 3.47 -5.35 -6.12
C VAL A 118 2.40 -4.68 -6.99
N PHE A 119 2.69 -3.51 -7.56
CA PHE A 119 1.79 -2.76 -8.41
C PHE A 119 1.32 -3.57 -9.63
N PHE A 120 2.23 -4.19 -10.34
CA PHE A 120 1.87 -5.00 -11.50
C PHE A 120 1.29 -6.37 -11.15
N TRP A 121 1.62 -6.89 -9.98
CA TRP A 121 1.04 -8.14 -9.48
C TRP A 121 -0.40 -7.97 -8.99
N ALA A 122 -0.72 -6.84 -8.35
CA ALA A 122 -2.03 -6.59 -7.73
C ALA A 122 -3.07 -6.09 -8.75
N SER A 123 -4.33 -6.39 -8.49
CA SER A 123 -5.49 -5.85 -9.21
C SER A 123 -5.97 -4.54 -8.58
N PRO A 124 -6.61 -3.63 -9.36
CA PRO A 124 -6.91 -3.74 -10.79
C PRO A 124 -5.66 -3.57 -11.66
N ASP A 125 -5.68 -4.10 -12.87
CA ASP A 125 -4.63 -3.86 -13.85
C ASP A 125 -4.74 -2.43 -14.40
N VAL A 126 -3.57 -1.81 -14.62
CA VAL A 126 -3.49 -0.54 -15.36
C VAL A 126 -3.23 -0.87 -16.83
N PRO A 127 -4.17 -0.59 -17.73
CA PRO A 127 -3.98 -0.90 -19.15
C PRO A 127 -2.76 -0.21 -19.74
N LEU A 128 -2.16 -0.81 -20.76
CA LEU A 128 -1.01 -0.24 -21.46
C LEU A 128 -1.31 1.19 -21.95
N HIS A 129 -0.38 2.10 -21.70
CA HIS A 129 -0.48 3.55 -21.97
C HIS A 129 -1.47 4.33 -21.08
N TRP A 130 -2.13 3.68 -20.12
CA TRP A 130 -2.92 4.37 -19.11
C TRP A 130 -2.05 4.75 -17.92
N HIS A 131 -2.42 5.81 -17.22
CA HIS A 131 -1.71 6.30 -16.04
C HIS A 131 -2.31 5.79 -14.73
N ALA A 132 -3.60 5.50 -14.73
CA ALA A 132 -4.35 5.08 -13.54
C ALA A 132 -5.43 4.05 -13.91
N ALA A 133 -5.90 3.33 -12.89
CA ALA A 133 -7.05 2.45 -12.97
C ALA A 133 -7.82 2.45 -11.65
N TYR A 134 -9.13 2.18 -11.75
CA TYR A 134 -10.04 2.08 -10.62
C TYR A 134 -10.63 0.68 -10.58
N ALA A 135 -10.73 0.11 -9.38
CA ALA A 135 -11.43 -1.15 -9.19
C ALA A 135 -12.93 -0.97 -9.40
N SER A 136 -13.57 -1.99 -9.95
CA SER A 136 -15.01 -2.02 -10.19
C SER A 136 -15.56 -3.39 -9.82
N ASP A 137 -16.61 -3.43 -9.03
CA ASP A 137 -17.30 -4.68 -8.68
C ASP A 137 -17.87 -5.39 -9.90
N ALA A 138 -18.12 -4.65 -10.99
CA ALA A 138 -18.67 -5.20 -12.24
C ALA A 138 -17.62 -5.83 -13.15
N THR A 139 -16.34 -5.38 -13.07
CA THR A 139 -15.30 -5.80 -14.01
C THR A 139 -14.09 -6.43 -13.31
N GLU A 140 -13.53 -5.77 -12.32
CA GLU A 140 -12.33 -6.23 -11.64
C GLU A 140 -12.27 -5.70 -10.21
N GLN A 141 -12.44 -6.59 -9.24
CA GLN A 141 -12.25 -6.24 -7.84
C GLN A 141 -10.77 -6.07 -7.52
N GLY A 142 -10.45 -5.08 -6.70
CA GLY A 142 -9.08 -4.86 -6.25
C GLY A 142 -8.57 -5.98 -5.33
N THR A 143 -7.27 -6.19 -5.36
CA THR A 143 -6.59 -7.16 -4.49
C THR A 143 -6.84 -6.84 -3.02
N ILE A 144 -7.10 -7.87 -2.21
CA ILE A 144 -7.28 -7.75 -0.76
C ILE A 144 -5.96 -7.32 -0.13
N VAL A 145 -6.04 -6.35 0.80
CA VAL A 145 -4.94 -5.89 1.64
C VAL A 145 -5.33 -6.13 3.09
N TYR A 146 -4.64 -7.04 3.75
CA TYR A 146 -4.83 -7.34 5.16
C TYR A 146 -3.68 -6.75 5.98
N ILE A 147 -4.02 -5.81 6.87
CA ILE A 147 -3.05 -5.11 7.72
C ILE A 147 -3.34 -5.45 9.18
N HIS A 148 -2.34 -5.95 9.87
CA HIS A 148 -2.44 -6.42 11.25
C HIS A 148 -1.21 -6.01 12.07
N PRO A 149 -1.23 -6.16 13.41
CA PRO A 149 -0.09 -5.93 14.29
C PRO A 149 1.19 -6.67 13.91
#